data_cb36c108ee30647b164feb7de7b73311
#
_entry.id   cb36c108ee30647b164feb7de7b73311
#
_cell.length_a   1.000
_cell.length_b   1.000
_cell.length_c   1.000
_cell.angle_alpha   90.00
_cell.angle_beta   90.00
_cell.angle_gamma   90.00
#
_symmetry.space_group_name_H-M   'P 1'
#
loop_
_entity.id
_entity.type
_entity.pdbx_description
1 polymer ?
#
loop_
_entity_poly.entity_id
_entity_poly.type
_entity_poly.pdbx_seq_one_letter_code
_entity_poly.pdbx_strand_id
1 'polypeptide(L)'
;MNCGDDQLSLFEDSAPSVPSSPKDFIVMPIEKAVAASLYAAHHYLGDKGFLCQYSFGATYQSRIWACITFAVPNAKHIKGIYAEDEQKGVLELNRLVAHPDCPRNTCSWLIAQSIKTLRKKYPVRIIITYADTAQGHTGAIYKAANFTYVGLTAPKTDFVHPDGKIRKMKGVKYSDMEGE
;
A
#
# COMPACT_ATOMS: atom_id res chain seq x y z
N MET A 1 -36.29 25.90 42.55
CA MET A 1 -36.59 24.94 41.48
C MET A 1 -35.68 25.26 40.33
N ASN A 2 -34.50 24.63 40.28
CA ASN A 2 -33.58 24.74 39.18
C ASN A 2 -33.69 23.42 38.38
N CYS A 3 -34.33 23.51 37.23
CA CYS A 3 -34.27 22.47 36.19
C CYS A 3 -33.43 23.02 35.06
N GLY A 4 -32.31 22.38 34.72
CA GLY A 4 -31.65 22.72 33.49
C GLY A 4 -30.13 22.62 33.48
N ASP A 5 -29.53 21.50 33.84
CA ASP A 5 -28.09 21.32 33.58
C ASP A 5 -27.68 19.86 33.30
N ASP A 6 -28.61 19.03 32.80
CA ASP A 6 -28.28 17.60 32.61
C ASP A 6 -28.39 17.09 31.16
N GLN A 7 -28.21 17.95 30.14
CA GLN A 7 -28.35 17.52 28.73
C GLN A 7 -27.16 17.87 27.82
N LEU A 8 -25.99 18.22 28.34
CA LEU A 8 -24.83 18.59 27.52
C LEU A 8 -23.66 17.59 27.51
N SER A 9 -23.80 16.41 28.10
CA SER A 9 -22.72 15.43 28.16
C SER A 9 -22.82 14.27 27.14
N LEU A 10 -23.70 14.35 26.14
CA LEU A 10 -23.91 13.28 25.16
C LEU A 10 -23.06 13.38 23.90
N PHE A 11 -22.20 14.37 23.78
CA PHE A 11 -21.25 14.52 22.67
C PHE A 11 -19.83 14.70 23.21
N GLU A 12 -19.37 13.78 24.04
CA GLU A 12 -17.94 13.57 24.16
C GLU A 12 -17.49 12.98 22.81
N ASP A 13 -16.86 13.81 21.98
CA ASP A 13 -16.00 13.40 20.87
C ASP A 13 -14.86 12.56 21.47
N SER A 14 -15.17 11.33 21.82
CA SER A 14 -14.14 10.36 22.21
C SER A 14 -13.25 10.17 21.00
N ALA A 15 -11.98 10.56 21.13
CA ALA A 15 -10.98 10.27 20.12
C ALA A 15 -11.16 8.84 19.63
N PRO A 16 -11.13 8.58 18.30
CA PRO A 16 -11.43 7.26 17.76
C PRO A 16 -10.55 6.23 18.45
N SER A 17 -11.17 5.24 19.11
CA SER A 17 -10.42 4.22 19.82
C SER A 17 -9.53 3.47 18.82
N VAL A 18 -8.27 3.26 19.22
CA VAL A 18 -7.30 2.52 18.41
C VAL A 18 -7.64 1.01 18.51
N PRO A 19 -7.69 0.27 17.39
CA PRO A 19 -7.90 -1.17 17.44
C PRO A 19 -6.78 -1.87 18.21
N SER A 20 -7.12 -2.85 19.04
CA SER A 20 -6.15 -3.58 19.86
C SER A 20 -5.47 -4.73 19.12
N SER A 21 -6.11 -5.23 18.08
CA SER A 21 -5.65 -6.38 17.29
C SER A 21 -5.95 -6.16 15.79
N PRO A 22 -5.12 -6.72 14.89
CA PRO A 22 -5.47 -6.74 13.46
C PRO A 22 -6.81 -7.43 13.16
N LYS A 23 -7.27 -8.30 14.03
CA LYS A 23 -8.54 -9.02 13.89
C LYS A 23 -9.77 -8.14 14.13
N ASP A 24 -9.59 -6.97 14.73
CA ASP A 24 -10.66 -6.01 14.98
C ASP A 24 -11.05 -5.27 13.68
N PHE A 25 -10.19 -5.31 12.68
CA PHE A 25 -10.47 -4.67 11.38
C PHE A 25 -11.40 -5.50 10.51
N ILE A 26 -12.21 -4.80 9.75
CA ILE A 26 -12.93 -5.32 8.60
C ILE A 26 -12.18 -4.93 7.33
N VAL A 27 -11.89 -5.91 6.47
CA VAL A 27 -11.27 -5.64 5.17
C VAL A 27 -12.35 -5.51 4.11
N MET A 28 -12.35 -4.36 3.43
CA MET A 28 -13.32 -4.05 2.39
C MET A 28 -12.64 -3.39 1.18
N PRO A 29 -13.21 -3.52 -0.03
CA PRO A 29 -12.77 -2.75 -1.18
C PRO A 29 -12.92 -1.24 -0.90
N ILE A 30 -11.96 -0.46 -1.36
CA ILE A 30 -11.98 1.00 -1.30
C ILE A 30 -11.68 1.59 -2.69
N GLU A 31 -12.07 2.82 -2.92
CA GLU A 31 -11.75 3.51 -4.16
C GLU A 31 -10.28 3.94 -4.20
N LYS A 32 -9.73 4.06 -5.43
CA LYS A 32 -8.37 4.52 -5.65
C LYS A 32 -8.08 5.88 -5.01
N ALA A 33 -9.05 6.80 -5.05
CA ALA A 33 -8.92 8.13 -4.44
C ALA A 33 -8.72 8.06 -2.91
N VAL A 34 -9.44 7.16 -2.25
CA VAL A 34 -9.31 6.92 -0.81
C VAL A 34 -7.92 6.34 -0.48
N ALA A 35 -7.46 5.37 -1.27
CA ALA A 35 -6.10 4.83 -1.11
C ALA A 35 -5.03 5.92 -1.34
N ALA A 36 -5.23 6.80 -2.34
CA ALA A 36 -4.33 7.91 -2.62
C ALA A 36 -4.18 8.86 -1.42
N SER A 37 -5.29 9.23 -0.77
CA SER A 37 -5.26 10.09 0.43
C SER A 37 -4.45 9.46 1.57
N LEU A 38 -4.59 8.14 1.79
CA LEU A 38 -3.84 7.44 2.81
C LEU A 38 -2.34 7.34 2.46
N TYR A 39 -2.01 7.13 1.18
CA TYR A 39 -0.62 7.13 0.73
C TYR A 39 0.01 8.52 0.83
N ALA A 40 -0.72 9.58 0.49
CA ALA A 40 -0.23 10.96 0.66
C ALA A 40 0.12 11.26 2.12
N ALA A 41 -0.70 10.78 3.05
CA ALA A 41 -0.52 11.03 4.48
C ALA A 41 0.58 10.17 5.13
N HIS A 42 0.75 8.90 4.72
CA HIS A 42 1.50 7.93 5.51
C HIS A 42 2.55 7.12 4.73
N HIS A 43 2.61 7.22 3.38
CA HIS A 43 3.57 6.44 2.60
C HIS A 43 4.74 7.31 2.12
N TYR A 44 5.98 6.84 2.26
CA TYR A 44 7.20 7.59 1.89
C TYR A 44 7.25 8.03 0.41
N LEU A 45 6.59 7.33 -0.50
CA LEU A 45 6.45 7.73 -1.91
C LEU A 45 5.24 8.65 -2.17
N GLY A 46 4.44 8.96 -1.15
CA GLY A 46 3.20 9.71 -1.31
C GLY A 46 2.19 9.00 -2.22
N ASP A 47 1.29 9.77 -2.82
CA ASP A 47 0.20 9.31 -3.68
C ASP A 47 0.56 9.23 -5.17
N LYS A 48 1.75 9.68 -5.56
CA LYS A 48 2.14 9.79 -6.98
C LYS A 48 2.60 8.46 -7.56
N GLY A 49 2.16 8.17 -8.78
CA GLY A 49 2.70 7.09 -9.61
C GLY A 49 2.37 5.67 -9.15
N PHE A 50 1.44 5.46 -8.21
CA PHE A 50 1.01 4.11 -7.87
C PHE A 50 -0.01 3.56 -8.86
N LEU A 51 0.09 2.27 -9.12
CA LEU A 51 -0.85 1.54 -9.94
C LEU A 51 -1.93 0.93 -9.05
N CYS A 52 -3.18 0.97 -9.49
CA CYS A 52 -4.29 0.44 -8.73
C CYS A 52 -5.34 -0.14 -9.67
N GLN A 53 -5.50 -1.45 -9.61
CA GLN A 53 -6.62 -2.18 -10.21
C GLN A 53 -7.57 -2.66 -9.12
N TYR A 54 -7.03 -3.07 -7.98
CA TYR A 54 -7.78 -3.47 -6.81
C TYR A 54 -7.19 -2.78 -5.59
N SER A 55 -8.05 -2.27 -4.72
CA SER A 55 -7.65 -1.66 -3.45
C SER A 55 -8.53 -2.13 -2.31
N PHE A 56 -7.91 -2.33 -1.16
CA PHE A 56 -8.60 -2.74 0.06
C PHE A 56 -8.16 -1.87 1.23
N GLY A 57 -9.11 -1.56 2.10
CA GLY A 57 -8.89 -0.88 3.37
C GLY A 57 -9.15 -1.79 4.54
N ALA A 58 -8.37 -1.64 5.59
CA ALA A 58 -8.64 -2.19 6.92
C ALA A 58 -9.39 -1.11 7.71
N THR A 59 -10.67 -1.38 8.00
CA THR A 59 -11.59 -0.41 8.60
C THR A 59 -11.94 -0.82 10.03
N TYR A 60 -11.91 0.14 10.92
CA TYR A 60 -12.37 0.01 12.29
C TYR A 60 -13.10 1.29 12.71
N GLN A 61 -14.30 1.18 13.31
CA GLN A 61 -15.13 2.31 13.71
C GLN A 61 -15.28 3.38 12.59
N SER A 62 -15.69 2.93 11.41
CA SER A 62 -15.91 3.77 10.21
C SER A 62 -14.67 4.50 9.67
N ARG A 63 -13.48 4.30 10.26
CA ARG A 63 -12.21 4.87 9.82
C ARG A 63 -11.37 3.81 9.13
N ILE A 64 -10.67 4.18 8.05
CA ILE A 64 -9.69 3.33 7.38
C ILE A 64 -8.32 3.57 8.02
N TRP A 65 -7.73 2.52 8.56
CA TRP A 65 -6.46 2.56 9.28
C TRP A 65 -5.26 2.07 8.46
N ALA A 66 -5.52 1.24 7.48
CA ALA A 66 -4.49 0.75 6.58
C ALA A 66 -5.08 0.50 5.20
N CYS A 67 -4.27 0.58 4.16
CA CYS A 67 -4.71 0.22 2.82
C CYS A 67 -3.61 -0.47 2.01
N ILE A 68 -4.06 -1.24 1.02
CA ILE A 68 -3.23 -2.01 0.11
C ILE A 68 -3.77 -1.90 -1.30
N THR A 69 -2.89 -1.82 -2.29
CA THR A 69 -3.27 -1.82 -3.71
C THR A 69 -2.55 -2.88 -4.50
N PHE A 70 -3.30 -3.46 -5.44
CA PHE A 70 -2.80 -4.43 -6.41
C PHE A 70 -3.07 -3.92 -7.82
N ALA A 71 -2.16 -4.23 -8.73
CA ALA A 71 -2.30 -3.89 -10.15
C ALA A 71 -1.59 -4.91 -11.02
N VAL A 72 -1.82 -4.85 -12.33
CA VAL A 72 -1.01 -5.57 -13.29
C VAL A 72 0.44 -5.06 -13.21
N PRO A 73 1.44 -5.96 -13.13
CA PRO A 73 2.83 -5.56 -13.06
C PRO A 73 3.25 -4.72 -14.27
N ASN A 74 3.96 -3.63 -14.02
CA ASN A 74 4.48 -2.78 -15.10
C ASN A 74 5.86 -3.24 -15.63
N ALA A 75 6.54 -4.11 -14.90
CA ALA A 75 7.86 -4.60 -15.27
C ALA A 75 7.80 -5.48 -16.52
N LYS A 76 8.57 -5.15 -17.55
CA LYS A 76 8.58 -5.86 -18.83
C LYS A 76 8.91 -7.37 -18.70
N HIS A 77 9.81 -7.71 -17.78
CA HIS A 77 10.22 -9.10 -17.54
C HIS A 77 9.17 -9.94 -16.81
N ILE A 78 8.16 -9.30 -16.24
CA ILE A 78 7.02 -9.98 -15.61
C ILE A 78 5.85 -10.12 -16.60
N LYS A 79 5.80 -9.24 -17.60
CA LYS A 79 4.82 -9.35 -18.68
C LYS A 79 5.20 -10.53 -19.58
N GLY A 80 4.31 -11.47 -19.75
CA GLY A 80 4.55 -12.64 -20.61
C GLY A 80 5.15 -13.85 -19.88
N ILE A 81 5.13 -13.88 -18.54
CA ILE A 81 5.48 -15.11 -17.78
C ILE A 81 4.50 -16.23 -18.11
N TYR A 82 3.26 -15.89 -18.40
CA TYR A 82 2.20 -16.82 -18.81
C TYR A 82 1.65 -16.47 -20.19
N ALA A 83 0.92 -17.39 -20.78
CA ALA A 83 0.11 -17.11 -21.94
C ALA A 83 -0.84 -15.92 -21.69
N GLU A 84 -1.26 -15.23 -22.75
CA GLU A 84 -1.95 -13.94 -22.63
C GLU A 84 -3.24 -13.99 -21.78
N ASP A 85 -4.00 -15.06 -21.88
CA ASP A 85 -5.21 -15.33 -21.10
C ASP A 85 -4.92 -15.57 -19.61
N GLU A 86 -3.79 -16.18 -19.28
CA GLU A 86 -3.35 -16.49 -17.92
C GLU A 86 -2.63 -15.33 -17.25
N GLN A 87 -2.04 -14.43 -18.04
CA GLN A 87 -1.31 -13.25 -17.55
C GLN A 87 -2.20 -12.33 -16.69
N LYS A 88 -3.50 -12.35 -16.91
CA LYS A 88 -4.49 -11.62 -16.08
C LYS A 88 -4.47 -12.04 -14.61
N GLY A 89 -4.00 -13.24 -14.32
CA GLY A 89 -3.83 -13.76 -12.97
C GLY A 89 -2.55 -13.32 -12.25
N VAL A 90 -1.68 -12.56 -12.93
CA VAL A 90 -0.42 -12.05 -12.35
C VAL A 90 -0.65 -10.62 -11.84
N LEU A 91 -0.51 -10.42 -10.55
CA LEU A 91 -0.68 -9.12 -9.91
C LEU A 91 0.59 -8.70 -9.19
N GLU A 92 0.78 -7.39 -9.08
CA GLU A 92 1.77 -6.76 -8.23
C GLU A 92 1.08 -6.14 -7.02
N LEU A 93 1.53 -6.49 -5.81
CA LEU A 93 1.24 -5.69 -4.63
C LEU A 93 2.06 -4.41 -4.77
N ASN A 94 1.40 -3.34 -5.20
CA ASN A 94 2.06 -2.11 -5.62
C ASN A 94 2.34 -1.17 -4.46
N ARG A 95 1.40 -1.03 -3.52
CA ARG A 95 1.57 -0.24 -2.30
C ARG A 95 0.80 -0.81 -1.13
N LEU A 96 1.37 -0.55 0.04
CA LEU A 96 0.80 -0.90 1.33
C LEU A 96 1.20 0.17 2.34
N VAL A 97 0.23 0.63 3.14
CA VAL A 97 0.48 1.54 4.25
C VAL A 97 -0.45 1.21 5.41
N ALA A 98 0.01 1.44 6.61
CA ALA A 98 -0.80 1.42 7.82
C ALA A 98 -0.52 2.67 8.64
N HIS A 99 -1.54 3.19 9.33
CA HIS A 99 -1.38 4.25 10.31
C HIS A 99 -0.37 3.84 11.39
N PRO A 100 0.47 4.75 11.90
CA PRO A 100 1.47 4.43 12.92
C PRO A 100 0.89 3.73 14.17
N ASP A 101 -0.31 4.10 14.57
CA ASP A 101 -0.99 3.53 15.74
C ASP A 101 -1.65 2.16 15.49
N CYS A 102 -1.51 1.61 14.29
CA CYS A 102 -2.04 0.28 14.02
C CYS A 102 -1.36 -0.78 14.88
N PRO A 103 -2.11 -1.79 15.35
CA PRO A 103 -1.54 -2.90 16.09
C PRO A 103 -0.47 -3.63 15.27
N ARG A 104 0.46 -4.24 15.98
CA ARG A 104 1.53 -5.04 15.36
C ARG A 104 0.94 -6.07 14.40
N ASN A 105 1.62 -6.33 13.28
CA ASN A 105 1.23 -7.29 12.24
C ASN A 105 0.01 -6.87 11.38
N THR A 106 -0.52 -5.66 11.50
CA THR A 106 -1.62 -5.18 10.65
C THR A 106 -1.29 -5.31 9.16
N CYS A 107 -0.08 -4.95 8.74
CA CYS A 107 0.32 -5.03 7.33
C CYS A 107 0.29 -6.46 6.79
N SER A 108 0.91 -7.43 7.45
CA SER A 108 0.93 -8.83 7.01
C SER A 108 -0.47 -9.47 7.06
N TRP A 109 -1.25 -9.12 8.06
CA TRP A 109 -2.64 -9.55 8.18
C TRP A 109 -3.50 -8.98 7.03
N LEU A 110 -3.37 -7.68 6.72
CA LEU A 110 -4.10 -7.04 5.62
C LEU A 110 -3.74 -7.67 4.27
N ILE A 111 -2.45 -7.96 4.04
CA ILE A 111 -2.01 -8.69 2.85
C ILE A 111 -2.78 -10.02 2.73
N ALA A 112 -2.77 -10.83 3.78
CA ALA A 112 -3.39 -12.15 3.77
C ALA A 112 -4.92 -12.07 3.52
N GLN A 113 -5.62 -11.15 4.19
CA GLN A 113 -7.06 -10.98 4.01
C GLN A 113 -7.43 -10.45 2.61
N SER A 114 -6.66 -9.50 2.10
CA SER A 114 -6.86 -8.95 0.76
C SER A 114 -6.66 -10.01 -0.33
N ILE A 115 -5.60 -10.82 -0.22
CA ILE A 115 -5.35 -11.94 -1.15
C ILE A 115 -6.49 -12.97 -1.09
N LYS A 116 -6.96 -13.31 0.11
CA LYS A 116 -8.10 -14.21 0.30
C LYS A 116 -9.36 -13.67 -0.38
N THR A 117 -9.59 -12.37 -0.30
CA THR A 117 -10.74 -11.70 -0.94
C THR A 117 -10.59 -11.66 -2.46
N LEU A 118 -9.39 -11.35 -2.96
CA LEU A 118 -9.08 -11.38 -4.40
C LEU A 118 -9.33 -12.75 -5.01
N ARG A 119 -8.80 -13.81 -4.40
CA ARG A 119 -8.94 -15.18 -4.90
C ARG A 119 -10.37 -15.70 -5.01
N LYS A 120 -11.30 -15.13 -4.25
CA LYS A 120 -12.72 -15.47 -4.36
C LYS A 120 -13.38 -14.92 -5.63
N LYS A 121 -12.85 -13.85 -6.20
CA LYS A 121 -13.47 -13.10 -7.30
C LYS A 121 -12.67 -13.15 -8.59
N TYR A 122 -11.36 -13.41 -8.51
CA TYR A 122 -10.44 -13.29 -9.64
C TYR A 122 -9.50 -14.49 -9.70
N PRO A 123 -9.08 -14.93 -10.88
CA PRO A 123 -8.17 -16.07 -11.06
C PRO A 123 -6.72 -15.66 -10.73
N VAL A 124 -6.46 -15.25 -9.49
CA VAL A 124 -5.11 -14.85 -9.05
C VAL A 124 -4.21 -16.07 -9.02
N ARG A 125 -3.15 -16.07 -9.83
CA ARG A 125 -2.14 -17.11 -9.92
C ARG A 125 -0.88 -16.76 -9.14
N ILE A 126 -0.35 -15.57 -9.38
CA ILE A 126 0.87 -15.07 -8.73
C ILE A 126 0.65 -13.64 -8.26
N ILE A 127 1.18 -13.35 -7.09
CA ILE A 127 1.33 -11.98 -6.60
C ILE A 127 2.80 -11.74 -6.37
N ILE A 128 3.34 -10.70 -7.00
CA ILE A 128 4.71 -10.24 -6.82
C ILE A 128 4.71 -8.94 -6.02
N THR A 129 5.82 -8.68 -5.35
CA THR A 129 6.03 -7.43 -4.62
C THR A 129 7.53 -7.13 -4.50
N TYR A 130 7.85 -5.89 -4.22
CA TYR A 130 9.24 -5.43 -4.06
C TYR A 130 9.39 -4.74 -2.71
N ALA A 131 10.45 -5.08 -1.98
CA ALA A 131 10.88 -4.35 -0.80
C ALA A 131 11.94 -3.32 -1.23
N ASP A 132 11.76 -2.06 -0.85
CA ASP A 132 12.72 -1.01 -1.14
C ASP A 132 13.84 -1.03 -0.10
N THR A 133 14.97 -1.63 -0.46
CA THR A 133 16.13 -1.75 0.44
C THR A 133 16.77 -0.40 0.77
N ALA A 134 16.62 0.61 -0.10
CA ALA A 134 17.09 1.97 0.18
C ALA A 134 16.33 2.64 1.34
N GLN A 135 15.11 2.14 1.64
CA GLN A 135 14.32 2.56 2.80
C GLN A 135 14.50 1.63 4.00
N GLY A 136 15.49 0.75 3.99
CA GLY A 136 15.72 -0.23 5.04
C GLY A 136 14.67 -1.36 5.09
N HIS A 137 13.84 -1.50 4.06
CA HIS A 137 12.82 -2.54 4.02
C HIS A 137 13.46 -3.90 3.73
N THR A 138 13.38 -4.81 4.70
CA THR A 138 13.91 -6.17 4.61
C THR A 138 12.94 -7.18 3.98
N GLY A 139 11.71 -6.76 3.67
CA GLY A 139 10.65 -7.66 3.22
C GLY A 139 10.01 -8.52 4.32
N ALA A 140 10.27 -8.23 5.60
CA ALA A 140 9.76 -9.01 6.73
C ALA A 140 8.24 -9.17 6.73
N ILE A 141 7.48 -8.12 6.35
CA ILE A 141 6.01 -8.16 6.26
C ILE A 141 5.53 -9.13 5.17
N TYR A 142 6.26 -9.24 4.07
CA TYR A 142 5.95 -10.16 2.98
C TYR A 142 6.26 -11.60 3.39
N LYS A 143 7.41 -11.83 4.03
CA LYS A 143 7.76 -13.13 4.60
C LYS A 143 6.71 -13.59 5.62
N ALA A 144 6.25 -12.69 6.50
CA ALA A 144 5.18 -12.97 7.46
C ALA A 144 3.82 -13.26 6.78
N ALA A 145 3.62 -12.82 5.54
CA ALA A 145 2.44 -13.12 4.72
C ALA A 145 2.66 -14.28 3.74
N ASN A 146 3.67 -15.14 3.98
CA ASN A 146 4.03 -16.33 3.19
C ASN A 146 4.48 -16.05 1.75
N PHE A 147 5.10 -14.89 1.48
CA PHE A 147 5.78 -14.68 0.23
C PHE A 147 7.16 -15.37 0.24
N THR A 148 7.52 -15.94 -0.90
CA THR A 148 8.84 -16.52 -1.12
C THR A 148 9.79 -15.44 -1.65
N TYR A 149 10.96 -15.30 -1.04
CA TYR A 149 12.00 -14.42 -1.53
C TYR A 149 12.68 -15.07 -2.75
N VAL A 150 12.75 -14.34 -3.86
CA VAL A 150 13.28 -14.82 -5.13
C VAL A 150 14.57 -14.09 -5.58
N GLY A 151 15.04 -13.13 -4.81
CA GLY A 151 16.30 -12.43 -5.10
C GLY A 151 16.16 -10.92 -5.17
N LEU A 152 17.26 -10.26 -5.54
CA LEU A 152 17.33 -8.82 -5.76
C LEU A 152 17.04 -8.49 -7.22
N THR A 153 16.39 -7.36 -7.46
CA THR A 153 16.32 -6.78 -8.80
C THR A 153 17.67 -6.18 -9.19
N ALA A 154 17.91 -5.99 -10.50
CA ALA A 154 19.07 -5.23 -10.94
C ALA A 154 19.11 -3.85 -10.28
N PRO A 155 20.29 -3.36 -9.89
CA PRO A 155 20.44 -2.02 -9.34
C PRO A 155 19.83 -0.98 -10.27
N LYS A 156 19.15 0.00 -9.70
CA LYS A 156 18.68 1.17 -10.42
C LYS A 156 19.56 2.34 -10.03
N THR A 157 20.03 3.07 -11.03
CA THR A 157 20.77 4.31 -10.83
C THR A 157 19.77 5.47 -10.81
N ASP A 158 19.81 6.26 -9.76
CA ASP A 158 19.12 7.53 -9.68
C ASP A 158 20.15 8.65 -9.86
N PHE A 159 19.76 9.78 -10.47
CA PHE A 159 20.61 10.94 -10.62
C PHE A 159 20.49 11.85 -9.40
N VAL A 160 21.62 12.35 -8.93
CA VAL A 160 21.65 13.46 -7.99
C VAL A 160 21.80 14.74 -8.83
N HIS A 161 20.77 15.56 -8.85
CA HIS A 161 20.80 16.87 -9.50
C HIS A 161 21.77 17.81 -8.73
N PRO A 162 22.37 18.83 -9.38
CA PRO A 162 23.24 19.79 -8.70
C PRO A 162 22.63 20.48 -7.47
N ASP A 163 21.29 20.56 -7.40
CA ASP A 163 20.55 21.04 -6.23
C ASP A 163 20.45 20.02 -5.06
N GLY A 164 21.13 18.88 -5.18
CA GLY A 164 21.13 17.79 -4.19
C GLY A 164 19.88 16.90 -4.21
N LYS A 165 18.92 17.15 -5.10
CA LYS A 165 17.71 16.33 -5.19
C LYS A 165 17.94 15.07 -5.99
N ILE A 166 17.49 13.93 -5.45
CA ILE A 166 17.50 12.66 -6.18
C ILE A 166 16.36 12.65 -7.20
N ARG A 167 16.70 12.48 -8.47
CA ARG A 167 15.74 12.31 -9.55
C ARG A 167 15.82 10.91 -10.13
N LYS A 168 14.67 10.24 -10.20
CA LYS A 168 14.59 8.91 -10.83
C LYS A 168 14.82 9.04 -12.33
N MET A 169 15.64 8.15 -12.88
CA MET A 169 15.96 8.08 -14.30
C MET A 169 14.76 8.03 -15.25
N LYS A 170 13.63 7.53 -14.78
CA LYS A 170 12.40 7.44 -15.55
C LYS A 170 11.74 8.81 -15.66
N GLY A 171 11.92 9.48 -16.82
CA GLY A 171 11.33 10.79 -17.13
C GLY A 171 12.31 11.94 -17.19
N VAL A 172 13.59 11.70 -16.94
CA VAL A 172 14.64 12.68 -17.20
C VAL A 172 14.93 12.66 -18.71
N LYS A 173 14.71 13.76 -19.41
CA LYS A 173 15.14 13.92 -20.80
C LYS A 173 16.65 14.18 -20.79
N TYR A 174 17.35 13.75 -21.86
CA TYR A 174 18.79 13.94 -22.00
C TYR A 174 19.18 15.44 -21.94
N SER A 175 18.29 16.32 -22.41
CA SER A 175 18.41 17.78 -22.29
C SER A 175 18.44 18.32 -20.86
N ASP A 176 17.93 17.55 -19.89
CA ASP A 176 17.93 17.98 -18.49
C ASP A 176 19.22 17.55 -17.75
N MET A 177 20.13 16.86 -18.47
CA MET A 177 21.40 16.35 -17.96
C MET A 177 22.60 17.21 -18.38
N GLU A 178 22.44 18.02 -19.44
CA GLU A 178 23.39 19.04 -19.85
C GLU A 178 23.04 20.34 -19.13
N GLY A 179 23.36 20.40 -17.85
CA GLY A 179 23.34 21.63 -17.08
C GLY A 179 24.56 22.43 -17.41
N GLU A 180 24.36 23.66 -17.87
CA GLU A 180 25.25 24.74 -18.23
C GLU A 180 26.55 24.81 -17.42
#